data_4659c8b36c38d4f9b422c1ab592cdf97
#
_entry.id   4659c8b36c38d4f9b422c1ab592cdf97
#
_cell.length_a   1.000
_cell.length_b   1.000
_cell.length_c   1.000
_cell.angle_alpha   90.00
_cell.angle_beta   90.00
_cell.angle_gamma   90.00
#
_symmetry.space_group_name_H-M   'P 1'
#
loop_
_entity.id
_entity.type
_entity.pdbx_description
1 polymer ?
#
loop_
_entity_poly.entity_id
_entity_poly.type
_entity_poly.pdbx_seq_one_letter_code
_entity_poly.pdbx_strand_id
1 'polypeptide(L)'
;MFARTVATKCSKVCRHFSGAPKVPWFPTKESHLDLIGKTLQKPGDGLNQDHPGFKDLDYKARRNQIGDQTSLYKMGTPIPDVEYTSAEQKLWSFIYGKVRPLHTQWACKEYLVAIDKLEKRGFFRQDQIPQLESLNAYLKAESNWRIKPVNGILSQREFLNCLALRTFCSTQYIRHSSKPEYTPEPDIMHEFLGHIPNFADKKICDISQILGILSLGATDEQVAMIGAIYWFTIEFGLCKEGGNFKFYGAGPGGSFGEILHAAKMIKEHPELIYKLDIIKNPVPTTFVVQDVQPFYYSAESFDDFLKQLEVYASNFTKPFALIYDKKTNSYTTDRVVTMLDAPEDSDK
;
A
#
# COMPACT_ATOMS: atom_id res chain seq x y z
N MET A 1 10.99 -3.42 17.52
CA MET A 1 10.44 -3.43 18.89
C MET A 1 8.93 -3.24 18.88
N PHE A 2 8.39 -2.34 18.08
CA PHE A 2 6.98 -1.99 17.96
C PHE A 2 6.04 -3.15 17.55
N ALA A 3 6.29 -3.85 16.43
CA ALA A 3 5.42 -4.94 15.96
C ALA A 3 5.21 -6.05 17.01
N ARG A 4 6.24 -6.34 17.82
CA ARG A 4 6.15 -7.30 18.94
C ARG A 4 5.22 -6.78 20.05
N THR A 5 5.27 -5.48 20.34
CA THR A 5 4.43 -4.83 21.35
C THR A 5 2.97 -4.79 20.92
N VAL A 6 2.69 -4.52 19.62
CA VAL A 6 1.34 -4.48 19.06
C VAL A 6 0.73 -5.88 19.00
N ALA A 7 1.47 -6.88 18.51
CA ALA A 7 1.01 -8.27 18.50
C ALA A 7 0.64 -8.78 19.91
N THR A 8 1.40 -8.38 20.93
CA THR A 8 1.14 -8.78 22.32
C THR A 8 0.03 -7.93 22.98
N LYS A 9 -0.10 -6.64 22.64
CA LYS A 9 -1.08 -5.72 23.25
C LYS A 9 -2.50 -5.87 22.67
N CYS A 10 -2.69 -6.35 21.44
CA CYS A 10 -3.99 -6.73 20.88
C CYS A 10 -4.70 -7.85 21.69
N SER A 11 -4.15 -8.24 22.81
CA SER A 11 -4.61 -9.36 23.65
C SER A 11 -5.47 -8.96 24.84
N LYS A 12 -6.30 -7.93 24.77
CA LYS A 12 -7.50 -7.88 25.65
C LYS A 12 -8.49 -8.92 25.13
N VAL A 13 -8.06 -10.18 25.26
CA VAL A 13 -8.84 -11.34 24.90
C VAL A 13 -10.02 -11.45 25.85
N CYS A 14 -11.21 -11.46 25.33
CA CYS A 14 -12.39 -11.97 26.07
C CYS A 14 -12.10 -13.42 26.44
N ARG A 15 -11.77 -13.69 27.72
CA ARG A 15 -11.40 -15.01 28.26
C ARG A 15 -12.56 -16.04 28.29
N HIS A 16 -13.71 -15.77 27.65
CA HIS A 16 -14.94 -16.53 27.79
C HIS A 16 -15.44 -17.15 26.48
N PHE A 17 -14.55 -17.63 25.61
CA PHE A 17 -14.98 -18.44 24.47
C PHE A 17 -14.83 -19.94 24.80
N SER A 18 -15.95 -20.66 24.88
CA SER A 18 -15.95 -22.11 24.86
C SER A 18 -15.79 -22.57 23.40
N GLY A 19 -14.62 -23.11 23.05
CA GLY A 19 -14.27 -23.59 21.71
C GLY A 19 -13.27 -22.70 20.94
N ALA A 20 -12.76 -23.22 19.83
CA ALA A 20 -11.86 -22.47 18.95
C ALA A 20 -12.64 -21.34 18.24
N PRO A 21 -12.24 -20.06 18.35
CA PRO A 21 -12.91 -18.97 17.65
C PRO A 21 -12.80 -19.16 16.14
N LYS A 22 -13.90 -18.88 15.43
CA LYS A 22 -13.97 -18.85 13.98
C LYS A 22 -13.60 -17.45 13.51
N VAL A 23 -12.63 -17.34 12.61
CA VAL A 23 -12.13 -16.07 12.09
C VAL A 23 -11.89 -16.16 10.58
N PRO A 24 -11.98 -15.05 9.83
CA PRO A 24 -11.58 -15.05 8.44
C PRO A 24 -10.14 -15.51 8.28
N TRP A 25 -9.85 -16.21 7.18
CA TRP A 25 -8.51 -16.65 6.87
C TRP A 25 -7.51 -15.48 6.83
N PHE A 26 -6.29 -15.72 7.27
CA PHE A 26 -5.17 -14.79 7.17
C PHE A 26 -3.84 -15.53 6.99
N PRO A 27 -2.87 -14.92 6.27
CA PRO A 27 -1.55 -15.50 6.11
C PRO A 27 -0.76 -15.46 7.41
N THR A 28 -0.09 -16.53 7.75
CA THR A 28 0.76 -16.60 8.96
C THR A 28 2.25 -16.63 8.63
N LYS A 29 2.62 -16.85 7.37
CA LYS A 29 4.00 -16.90 6.88
C LYS A 29 4.07 -16.45 5.42
N GLU A 30 5.27 -16.16 4.94
CA GLU A 30 5.52 -15.60 3.60
C GLU A 30 4.93 -16.48 2.48
N SER A 31 5.08 -17.82 2.53
CA SER A 31 4.53 -18.71 1.50
C SER A 31 3.00 -18.70 1.41
N HIS A 32 2.28 -18.27 2.45
CA HIS A 32 0.83 -18.09 2.37
C HIS A 32 0.42 -16.90 1.50
N LEU A 33 1.36 -15.99 1.19
CA LEU A 33 1.08 -14.87 0.29
C LEU A 33 0.90 -15.31 -1.16
N ASP A 34 1.37 -16.51 -1.53
CA ASP A 34 1.11 -17.09 -2.85
C ASP A 34 -0.37 -17.39 -3.09
N LEU A 35 -1.16 -17.48 -2.02
CA LEU A 35 -2.62 -17.66 -2.10
C LEU A 35 -3.38 -16.34 -2.32
N ILE A 36 -2.74 -15.20 -2.11
CA ILE A 36 -3.35 -13.87 -2.25
C ILE A 36 -3.34 -13.42 -3.71
N GLY A 37 -4.46 -12.87 -4.16
CA GLY A 37 -4.63 -12.34 -5.52
C GLY A 37 -4.87 -13.40 -6.60
N LYS A 38 -5.03 -14.68 -6.25
CA LYS A 38 -5.31 -15.76 -7.22
C LYS A 38 -6.64 -15.59 -7.97
N THR A 39 -7.60 -14.91 -7.36
CA THR A 39 -8.93 -14.67 -7.95
C THR A 39 -8.99 -13.41 -8.80
N LEU A 40 -7.90 -12.63 -8.87
CA LEU A 40 -7.86 -11.44 -9.70
C LEU A 40 -7.98 -11.80 -11.18
N GLN A 41 -8.82 -11.04 -11.88
CA GLN A 41 -8.88 -11.11 -13.35
C GLN A 41 -7.56 -10.63 -13.95
N LYS A 42 -7.30 -11.00 -15.20
CA LYS A 42 -6.20 -10.43 -15.96
C LYS A 42 -6.34 -8.91 -16.02
N PRO A 43 -5.24 -8.15 -15.89
CA PRO A 43 -5.31 -6.69 -15.72
C PRO A 43 -5.91 -5.93 -16.90
N GLY A 44 -5.92 -6.49 -18.11
CA GLY A 44 -6.60 -5.92 -19.25
C GLY A 44 -8.11 -6.23 -19.30
N ASP A 45 -8.54 -7.36 -18.73
CA ASP A 45 -9.93 -7.80 -18.77
C ASP A 45 -10.78 -7.16 -17.66
N GLY A 46 -10.15 -6.77 -16.55
CA GLY A 46 -10.79 -6.14 -15.40
C GLY A 46 -11.05 -4.64 -15.55
N LEU A 47 -10.80 -4.01 -16.71
CA LEU A 47 -11.01 -2.58 -16.89
C LEU A 47 -12.50 -2.23 -16.91
N ASN A 48 -12.88 -1.22 -16.13
CA ASN A 48 -14.24 -0.66 -16.14
C ASN A 48 -14.49 0.17 -17.41
N GLN A 49 -15.78 0.34 -17.76
CA GLN A 49 -16.19 1.07 -19.00
C GLN A 49 -15.69 2.52 -19.04
N ASP A 50 -15.53 3.16 -17.89
CA ASP A 50 -15.04 4.54 -17.76
C ASP A 50 -13.51 4.64 -17.80
N HIS A 51 -12.79 3.51 -17.79
CA HIS A 51 -11.34 3.53 -17.88
C HIS A 51 -10.87 3.97 -19.26
N PRO A 52 -9.89 4.90 -19.40
CA PRO A 52 -9.44 5.43 -20.68
C PRO A 52 -8.95 4.36 -21.67
N GLY A 53 -8.39 3.27 -21.18
CA GLY A 53 -7.94 2.12 -21.97
C GLY A 53 -9.01 1.06 -22.24
N PHE A 54 -10.28 1.25 -21.80
CA PHE A 54 -11.32 0.21 -21.92
C PHE A 54 -11.57 -0.24 -23.37
N LYS A 55 -11.52 0.71 -24.32
CA LYS A 55 -11.72 0.46 -25.76
C LYS A 55 -10.42 0.19 -26.51
N ASP A 56 -9.27 0.36 -25.88
CA ASP A 56 -7.96 0.14 -26.48
C ASP A 56 -7.55 -1.33 -26.33
N LEU A 57 -7.73 -2.11 -27.39
CA LEU A 57 -7.46 -3.55 -27.41
C LEU A 57 -5.95 -3.87 -27.24
N ASP A 58 -5.07 -3.03 -27.81
CA ASP A 58 -3.63 -3.21 -27.73
C ASP A 58 -3.16 -2.95 -26.29
N TYR A 59 -3.67 -1.91 -25.64
CA TYR A 59 -3.41 -1.63 -24.23
C TYR A 59 -3.89 -2.78 -23.32
N LYS A 60 -5.09 -3.31 -23.56
CA LYS A 60 -5.61 -4.46 -22.80
C LYS A 60 -4.76 -5.71 -23.00
N ALA A 61 -4.40 -6.02 -24.25
CA ALA A 61 -3.53 -7.16 -24.56
C ALA A 61 -2.17 -7.01 -23.88
N ARG A 62 -1.58 -5.81 -23.90
CA ARG A 62 -0.30 -5.51 -23.25
C ARG A 62 -0.37 -5.73 -21.72
N ARG A 63 -1.43 -5.26 -21.07
CA ARG A 63 -1.64 -5.50 -19.63
C ARG A 63 -1.77 -6.99 -19.31
N ASN A 64 -2.51 -7.74 -20.14
CA ASN A 64 -2.66 -9.18 -19.98
C ASN A 64 -1.33 -9.93 -20.14
N GLN A 65 -0.49 -9.51 -21.08
CA GLN A 65 0.86 -10.06 -21.25
C GLN A 65 1.72 -9.90 -19.99
N ILE A 66 1.69 -8.71 -19.37
CA ILE A 66 2.38 -8.44 -18.10
C ILE A 66 1.77 -9.30 -16.98
N GLY A 67 0.43 -9.38 -16.93
CA GLY A 67 -0.29 -10.19 -15.96
C GLY A 67 0.00 -11.68 -16.02
N ASP A 68 0.18 -12.22 -17.22
CA ASP A 68 0.55 -13.63 -17.40
C ASP A 68 1.92 -13.94 -16.78
N GLN A 69 2.91 -13.04 -16.91
CA GLN A 69 4.21 -13.17 -16.25
C GLN A 69 4.08 -13.05 -14.72
N THR A 70 3.28 -12.08 -14.25
CA THR A 70 3.02 -11.87 -12.82
C THR A 70 2.40 -13.11 -12.17
N SER A 71 1.51 -13.81 -12.87
CA SER A 71 0.82 -15.00 -12.37
C SER A 71 1.73 -16.21 -12.13
N LEU A 72 2.93 -16.23 -12.74
CA LEU A 72 3.93 -17.27 -12.53
C LEU A 72 4.80 -17.05 -11.30
N TYR A 73 4.77 -15.85 -10.71
CA TYR A 73 5.59 -15.50 -9.56
C TYR A 73 5.21 -16.31 -8.32
N LYS A 74 6.22 -16.75 -7.60
CA LYS A 74 6.10 -17.35 -6.26
C LYS A 74 6.97 -16.57 -5.27
N MET A 75 6.46 -16.38 -4.06
CA MET A 75 7.20 -15.69 -3.00
C MET A 75 8.59 -16.29 -2.78
N GLY A 76 9.59 -15.41 -2.74
CA GLY A 76 10.99 -15.79 -2.56
C GLY A 76 11.76 -16.08 -3.86
N THR A 77 11.11 -16.17 -5.00
CA THR A 77 11.77 -16.23 -6.32
C THR A 77 12.08 -14.81 -6.84
N PRO A 78 12.98 -14.63 -7.82
CA PRO A 78 13.15 -13.34 -8.48
C PRO A 78 11.87 -12.90 -9.19
N ILE A 79 11.54 -11.61 -9.09
CA ILE A 79 10.39 -11.04 -9.80
C ILE A 79 10.77 -10.91 -11.29
N PRO A 80 9.95 -11.43 -12.23
CA PRO A 80 10.25 -11.32 -13.65
C PRO A 80 10.36 -9.87 -14.12
N ASP A 81 11.38 -9.58 -14.92
CA ASP A 81 11.54 -8.29 -15.57
C ASP A 81 10.48 -8.06 -16.64
N VAL A 82 10.04 -6.84 -16.79
CA VAL A 82 9.11 -6.40 -17.84
C VAL A 82 9.89 -5.67 -18.93
N GLU A 83 9.86 -6.16 -20.15
CA GLU A 83 10.37 -5.45 -21.32
C GLU A 83 9.42 -4.31 -21.68
N TYR A 84 9.64 -3.13 -21.08
CA TYR A 84 8.82 -1.96 -21.35
C TYR A 84 9.06 -1.41 -22.76
N THR A 85 7.98 -1.15 -23.48
CA THR A 85 8.01 -0.59 -24.83
C THR A 85 8.54 0.83 -24.84
N SER A 86 8.97 1.32 -26.02
CA SER A 86 9.39 2.73 -26.18
C SER A 86 8.28 3.73 -25.84
N ALA A 87 7.00 3.35 -26.06
CA ALA A 87 5.86 4.19 -25.70
C ALA A 87 5.69 4.28 -24.17
N GLU A 88 5.80 3.15 -23.45
CA GLU A 88 5.77 3.09 -21.99
C GLU A 88 6.92 3.90 -21.38
N GLN A 89 8.14 3.77 -21.93
CA GLN A 89 9.32 4.54 -21.47
C GLN A 89 9.12 6.06 -21.68
N LYS A 90 8.55 6.48 -22.82
CA LYS A 90 8.25 7.89 -23.07
C LYS A 90 7.19 8.44 -22.12
N LEU A 91 6.15 7.65 -21.82
CA LEU A 91 5.11 8.03 -20.88
C LEU A 91 5.67 8.16 -19.45
N TRP A 92 6.48 7.21 -19.00
CA TRP A 92 7.22 7.29 -17.74
C TRP A 92 8.04 8.58 -17.67
N SER A 93 8.90 8.82 -18.67
CA SER A 93 9.76 9.99 -18.74
C SER A 93 8.97 11.31 -18.65
N PHE A 94 7.83 11.37 -19.36
CA PHE A 94 6.94 12.54 -19.33
C PHE A 94 6.36 12.76 -17.92
N ILE A 95 5.77 11.71 -17.30
CA ILE A 95 5.13 11.84 -15.99
C ILE A 95 6.18 12.12 -14.92
N TYR A 96 7.32 11.40 -14.93
CA TYR A 96 8.43 11.60 -14.00
C TYR A 96 8.92 13.07 -14.02
N GLY A 97 9.12 13.61 -15.22
CA GLY A 97 9.51 15.01 -15.41
C GLY A 97 8.49 16.03 -14.89
N LYS A 98 7.20 15.64 -14.78
CA LYS A 98 6.14 16.48 -14.21
C LYS A 98 6.05 16.35 -12.69
N VAL A 99 6.10 15.13 -12.14
CA VAL A 99 5.92 14.92 -10.70
C VAL A 99 7.16 15.30 -9.89
N ARG A 100 8.37 15.04 -10.41
CA ARG A 100 9.60 15.21 -9.62
C ARG A 100 9.85 16.67 -9.14
N PRO A 101 9.65 17.71 -9.95
CA PRO A 101 9.72 19.10 -9.48
C PRO A 101 8.65 19.41 -8.40
N LEU A 102 7.44 18.83 -8.55
CA LEU A 102 6.37 19.01 -7.57
C LEU A 102 6.68 18.29 -6.24
N HIS A 103 7.35 17.13 -6.27
CA HIS A 103 7.82 16.47 -5.05
C HIS A 103 8.71 17.42 -4.24
N THR A 104 9.69 18.07 -4.86
CA THR A 104 10.58 19.02 -4.18
C THR A 104 9.82 20.13 -3.46
N GLN A 105 8.69 20.56 -4.03
CA GLN A 105 7.88 21.63 -3.46
C GLN A 105 6.90 21.14 -2.39
N TRP A 106 6.28 19.96 -2.57
CA TRP A 106 5.10 19.56 -1.82
C TRP A 106 5.25 18.31 -0.97
N ALA A 107 6.26 17.47 -1.21
CA ALA A 107 6.50 16.28 -0.40
C ALA A 107 7.14 16.61 0.95
N CYS A 108 6.92 15.76 1.94
CA CYS A 108 7.62 15.86 3.24
C CYS A 108 9.09 15.46 3.11
N LYS A 109 9.90 15.83 4.09
CA LYS A 109 11.34 15.60 4.08
C LYS A 109 11.69 14.10 4.06
N GLU A 110 10.93 13.25 4.75
CA GLU A 110 11.16 11.81 4.80
C GLU A 110 11.03 11.20 3.39
N TYR A 111 9.98 11.58 2.66
CA TYR A 111 9.78 11.17 1.28
C TYR A 111 10.91 11.69 0.37
N LEU A 112 11.30 12.96 0.51
CA LEU A 112 12.37 13.56 -0.30
C LEU A 112 13.71 12.87 -0.06
N VAL A 113 14.07 12.57 1.20
CA VAL A 113 15.29 11.82 1.52
C VAL A 113 15.29 10.44 0.86
N ALA A 114 14.16 9.76 0.88
CA ALA A 114 14.03 8.42 0.30
C ALA A 114 14.13 8.44 -1.23
N ILE A 115 13.42 9.34 -1.91
CA ILE A 115 13.45 9.41 -3.37
C ILE A 115 14.81 9.89 -3.89
N ASP A 116 15.46 10.86 -3.23
CA ASP A 116 16.82 11.31 -3.56
C ASP A 116 17.84 10.18 -3.40
N LYS A 117 17.67 9.31 -2.42
CA LYS A 117 18.52 8.12 -2.22
C LYS A 117 18.34 7.09 -3.34
N LEU A 118 17.11 6.88 -3.79
CA LEU A 118 16.79 6.00 -4.92
C LEU A 118 17.38 6.54 -6.23
N GLU A 119 17.29 7.85 -6.48
CA GLU A 119 17.90 8.51 -7.63
C GLU A 119 19.43 8.41 -7.60
N LYS A 120 20.08 8.74 -6.48
CA LYS A 120 21.55 8.66 -6.31
C LYS A 120 22.09 7.25 -6.50
N ARG A 121 21.31 6.22 -6.19
CA ARG A 121 21.67 4.82 -6.40
C ARG A 121 21.31 4.32 -7.80
N GLY A 122 20.72 5.16 -8.66
CA GLY A 122 20.38 4.83 -10.03
C GLY A 122 19.11 3.97 -10.20
N PHE A 123 18.33 3.76 -9.12
CA PHE A 123 17.06 3.04 -9.23
C PHE A 123 16.00 3.88 -9.93
N PHE A 124 15.90 5.17 -9.59
CA PHE A 124 14.98 6.08 -10.25
C PHE A 124 15.71 7.00 -11.21
N ARG A 125 15.26 6.95 -12.46
CA ARG A 125 15.78 7.74 -13.57
C ARG A 125 14.62 8.17 -14.44
N GLN A 126 14.69 9.39 -14.99
CA GLN A 126 13.66 9.88 -15.90
C GLN A 126 13.62 9.12 -17.22
N ASP A 127 14.76 8.65 -17.69
CA ASP A 127 14.92 8.01 -19.00
C ASP A 127 14.70 6.48 -18.97
N GLN A 128 14.41 5.89 -17.80
CA GLN A 128 14.28 4.45 -17.66
C GLN A 128 13.30 4.04 -16.57
N ILE A 129 12.33 3.20 -16.90
CA ILE A 129 11.45 2.53 -15.93
C ILE A 129 12.29 1.51 -15.14
N PRO A 130 12.30 1.57 -13.79
CA PRO A 130 13.02 0.58 -12.99
C PRO A 130 12.34 -0.80 -13.06
N GLN A 131 13.12 -1.85 -12.84
CA GLN A 131 12.57 -3.19 -12.70
C GLN A 131 12.16 -3.45 -11.25
N LEU A 132 11.04 -4.16 -11.08
CA LEU A 132 10.46 -4.40 -9.76
C LEU A 132 11.38 -5.24 -8.87
N GLU A 133 12.15 -6.21 -9.44
CA GLU A 133 13.14 -6.99 -8.67
C GLU A 133 14.26 -6.11 -8.09
N SER A 134 14.72 -5.12 -8.85
CA SER A 134 15.74 -4.18 -8.36
C SER A 134 15.22 -3.37 -7.17
N LEU A 135 13.96 -2.91 -7.23
CA LEU A 135 13.30 -2.19 -6.13
C LEU A 135 13.04 -3.12 -4.93
N ASN A 136 12.68 -4.38 -5.17
CA ASN A 136 12.51 -5.42 -4.15
C ASN A 136 13.83 -5.67 -3.40
N ALA A 137 14.94 -5.84 -4.12
CA ALA A 137 16.26 -6.01 -3.53
C ALA A 137 16.66 -4.78 -2.69
N TYR A 138 16.36 -3.57 -3.18
CA TYR A 138 16.59 -2.33 -2.44
C TYR A 138 15.79 -2.29 -1.12
N LEU A 139 14.49 -2.55 -1.15
CA LEU A 139 13.65 -2.53 0.05
C LEU A 139 14.02 -3.63 1.05
N LYS A 140 14.38 -4.82 0.57
CA LYS A 140 14.90 -5.90 1.44
C LYS A 140 16.13 -5.43 2.24
N ALA A 141 17.06 -4.75 1.59
CA ALA A 141 18.29 -4.25 2.22
C ALA A 141 18.04 -3.05 3.14
N GLU A 142 17.18 -2.12 2.75
CA GLU A 142 16.97 -0.85 3.44
C GLU A 142 16.05 -0.98 4.66
N SER A 143 14.93 -1.70 4.51
CA SER A 143 13.84 -1.72 5.50
C SER A 143 13.37 -3.13 5.87
N ASN A 144 13.92 -4.17 5.24
CA ASN A 144 13.42 -5.55 5.35
C ASN A 144 11.96 -5.70 4.88
N TRP A 145 11.56 -4.88 3.89
CA TRP A 145 10.31 -5.05 3.17
C TRP A 145 10.54 -5.83 1.87
N ARG A 146 9.49 -6.46 1.39
CA ARG A 146 9.48 -7.21 0.14
C ARG A 146 8.41 -6.67 -0.78
N ILE A 147 8.54 -6.98 -2.06
CA ILE A 147 7.51 -6.70 -3.05
C ILE A 147 6.96 -8.02 -3.58
N LYS A 148 5.64 -8.08 -3.71
CA LYS A 148 4.92 -9.15 -4.42
C LYS A 148 4.25 -8.54 -5.64
N PRO A 149 4.57 -8.97 -6.86
CA PRO A 149 3.84 -8.53 -8.04
C PRO A 149 2.42 -9.08 -8.02
N VAL A 150 1.45 -8.26 -8.46
CA VAL A 150 0.02 -8.59 -8.52
C VAL A 150 -0.62 -8.07 -9.81
N ASN A 151 -1.73 -8.70 -10.22
CA ASN A 151 -2.42 -8.38 -11.47
C ASN A 151 -3.35 -7.18 -11.39
N GLY A 152 -3.56 -6.60 -10.23
CA GLY A 152 -4.50 -5.48 -10.07
C GLY A 152 -4.83 -5.21 -8.61
N ILE A 153 -5.95 -4.52 -8.39
CA ILE A 153 -6.41 -4.12 -7.06
C ILE A 153 -6.84 -5.36 -6.28
N LEU A 154 -6.15 -5.61 -5.17
CA LEU A 154 -6.54 -6.61 -4.17
C LEU A 154 -7.75 -6.12 -3.36
N SER A 155 -8.46 -7.06 -2.74
CA SER A 155 -9.39 -6.70 -1.67
C SER A 155 -8.63 -6.00 -0.52
N GLN A 156 -9.30 -5.12 0.23
CA GLN A 156 -8.68 -4.45 1.38
C GLN A 156 -8.06 -5.45 2.36
N ARG A 157 -8.74 -6.58 2.60
CA ARG A 157 -8.27 -7.64 3.48
C ARG A 157 -6.97 -8.25 2.99
N GLU A 158 -6.91 -8.64 1.72
CA GLU A 158 -5.71 -9.25 1.14
C GLU A 158 -4.54 -8.28 1.14
N PHE A 159 -4.76 -7.03 0.73
CA PHE A 159 -3.73 -6.00 0.71
C PHE A 159 -3.15 -5.74 2.12
N LEU A 160 -4.02 -5.49 3.11
CA LEU A 160 -3.60 -5.25 4.49
C LEU A 160 -2.90 -6.48 5.09
N ASN A 161 -3.37 -7.69 4.81
CA ASN A 161 -2.75 -8.92 5.27
C ASN A 161 -1.30 -9.08 4.77
N CYS A 162 -1.01 -8.64 3.54
CA CYS A 162 0.37 -8.63 3.01
C CYS A 162 1.28 -7.70 3.82
N LEU A 163 0.78 -6.52 4.23
CA LEU A 163 1.55 -5.55 5.02
C LEU A 163 1.98 -6.11 6.38
N ALA A 164 1.16 -6.99 6.99
CA ALA A 164 1.52 -7.67 8.24
C ALA A 164 2.86 -8.43 8.10
N LEU A 165 3.08 -9.05 6.96
CA LEU A 165 4.29 -9.82 6.63
C LEU A 165 5.37 -8.96 5.93
N ARG A 166 5.30 -7.63 6.08
CA ARG A 166 6.24 -6.66 5.48
C ARG A 166 6.38 -6.86 3.97
N THR A 167 5.25 -7.11 3.32
CA THR A 167 5.17 -7.31 1.88
C THR A 167 4.23 -6.29 1.27
N PHE A 168 4.73 -5.52 0.32
CA PHE A 168 3.96 -4.59 -0.49
C PHE A 168 3.57 -5.28 -1.80
N CYS A 169 2.28 -5.22 -2.15
CA CYS A 169 1.78 -5.75 -3.41
C CYS A 169 1.80 -4.65 -4.47
N SER A 170 2.44 -4.90 -5.62
CA SER A 170 2.67 -3.92 -6.68
C SER A 170 2.26 -4.44 -8.04
N THR A 171 1.61 -3.60 -8.82
CA THR A 171 1.38 -3.82 -10.25
C THR A 171 2.64 -3.51 -11.06
N GLN A 172 2.70 -3.99 -12.32
CA GLN A 172 3.86 -3.79 -13.21
C GLN A 172 3.49 -3.11 -14.54
N TYR A 173 2.24 -2.71 -14.75
CA TYR A 173 1.80 -1.97 -15.94
C TYR A 173 1.76 -0.46 -15.66
N ILE A 174 1.84 0.35 -16.74
CA ILE A 174 1.71 1.81 -16.67
C ILE A 174 0.29 2.22 -17.11
N ARG A 175 -0.19 3.35 -16.58
CA ARG A 175 -1.50 3.94 -16.94
C ARG A 175 -1.64 4.23 -18.42
N HIS A 176 -2.87 4.41 -18.89
CA HIS A 176 -3.13 4.75 -20.27
C HIS A 176 -2.63 6.16 -20.62
N SER A 177 -1.98 6.29 -21.78
CA SER A 177 -1.30 7.54 -22.19
C SER A 177 -2.24 8.74 -22.42
N SER A 178 -3.54 8.50 -22.63
CA SER A 178 -4.52 9.59 -22.78
C SER A 178 -4.88 10.30 -21.45
N LYS A 179 -4.53 9.72 -20.30
CA LYS A 179 -4.75 10.31 -18.96
C LYS A 179 -3.47 10.19 -18.10
N PRO A 180 -2.41 10.91 -18.45
CA PRO A 180 -1.13 10.78 -17.75
C PRO A 180 -1.13 11.40 -16.34
N GLU A 181 -2.03 12.34 -16.06
CA GLU A 181 -2.10 13.12 -14.84
C GLU A 181 -2.65 12.32 -13.64
N TYR A 182 -3.54 11.37 -13.89
CA TYR A 182 -4.24 10.61 -12.86
C TYR A 182 -4.66 9.23 -13.38
N THR A 183 -4.78 8.25 -12.51
CA THR A 183 -5.41 6.95 -12.77
C THR A 183 -6.21 6.50 -11.54
N PRO A 184 -7.42 5.94 -11.71
CA PRO A 184 -8.23 5.43 -10.60
C PRO A 184 -7.75 4.09 -10.04
N GLU A 185 -6.78 3.46 -10.70
CA GLU A 185 -6.19 2.19 -10.28
C GLU A 185 -4.67 2.34 -10.12
N PRO A 186 -4.03 1.55 -9.23
CA PRO A 186 -2.60 1.59 -9.07
C PRO A 186 -1.90 1.13 -10.36
N ASP A 187 -0.88 1.87 -10.76
CA ASP A 187 0.04 1.58 -11.86
C ASP A 187 1.48 1.83 -11.39
N ILE A 188 2.49 1.55 -12.22
CA ILE A 188 3.90 1.72 -11.80
C ILE A 188 4.24 3.16 -11.38
N MET A 189 3.52 4.19 -11.85
CA MET A 189 3.74 5.55 -11.37
C MET A 189 3.33 5.68 -9.91
N HIS A 190 2.14 5.17 -9.57
CA HIS A 190 1.63 5.12 -8.20
C HIS A 190 2.48 4.22 -7.31
N GLU A 191 2.78 3.00 -7.77
CA GLU A 191 3.50 2.00 -6.99
C GLU A 191 4.95 2.43 -6.72
N PHE A 192 5.67 2.85 -7.78
CA PHE A 192 7.11 3.11 -7.68
C PHE A 192 7.39 4.49 -7.07
N LEU A 193 6.74 5.54 -7.58
CA LEU A 193 6.97 6.89 -7.05
C LEU A 193 6.16 7.19 -5.79
N GLY A 194 4.99 6.55 -5.62
CA GLY A 194 4.16 6.74 -4.44
C GLY A 194 4.62 5.91 -3.25
N HIS A 195 4.66 4.59 -3.40
CA HIS A 195 4.87 3.68 -2.28
C HIS A 195 6.33 3.33 -1.98
N ILE A 196 7.18 3.10 -3.01
CA ILE A 196 8.56 2.64 -2.76
C ILE A 196 9.38 3.61 -1.89
N PRO A 197 9.34 4.95 -2.07
CA PRO A 197 10.01 5.86 -1.16
C PRO A 197 9.50 5.74 0.28
N ASN A 198 8.20 5.58 0.46
CA ASN A 198 7.57 5.40 1.75
C ASN A 198 8.05 4.12 2.47
N PHE A 199 8.13 3.00 1.76
CA PHE A 199 8.65 1.75 2.33
C PHE A 199 10.17 1.72 2.54
N ALA A 200 10.89 2.76 2.15
CA ALA A 200 12.27 2.99 2.57
C ALA A 200 12.37 3.74 3.92
N ASP A 201 11.30 4.38 4.40
CA ASP A 201 11.24 5.03 5.70
C ASP A 201 10.78 4.06 6.79
N LYS A 202 11.53 4.03 7.91
CA LYS A 202 11.25 3.07 9.00
C LYS A 202 9.93 3.32 9.70
N LYS A 203 9.51 4.58 9.89
CA LYS A 203 8.27 4.91 10.61
C LYS A 203 7.06 4.54 9.76
N ILE A 204 7.08 4.85 8.47
CA ILE A 204 6.04 4.43 7.52
C ILE A 204 5.94 2.91 7.45
N CYS A 205 7.08 2.22 7.43
CA CYS A 205 7.13 0.75 7.52
C CYS A 205 6.47 0.21 8.78
N ASP A 206 6.76 0.79 9.94
CA ASP A 206 6.18 0.36 11.21
C ASP A 206 4.66 0.66 11.27
N ILE A 207 4.22 1.83 10.76
CA ILE A 207 2.79 2.19 10.61
C ILE A 207 2.07 1.16 9.74
N SER A 208 2.58 0.91 8.54
CA SER A 208 1.97 -0.02 7.57
C SER A 208 1.91 -1.44 8.12
N GLN A 209 2.96 -1.91 8.79
CA GLN A 209 2.96 -3.24 9.41
C GLN A 209 1.95 -3.34 10.57
N ILE A 210 1.79 -2.29 11.39
CA ILE A 210 0.80 -2.28 12.47
C ILE A 210 -0.61 -2.40 11.91
N LEU A 211 -0.95 -1.63 10.88
CA LEU A 211 -2.25 -1.73 10.20
C LEU A 211 -2.47 -3.15 9.62
N GLY A 212 -1.43 -3.72 9.02
CA GLY A 212 -1.47 -5.11 8.58
C GLY A 212 -1.72 -6.12 9.70
N ILE A 213 -1.01 -6.01 10.83
CA ILE A 213 -1.19 -6.90 12.01
C ILE A 213 -2.63 -6.79 12.55
N LEU A 214 -3.19 -5.58 12.59
CA LEU A 214 -4.56 -5.35 13.02
C LEU A 214 -5.57 -6.06 12.11
N SER A 215 -5.30 -6.20 10.81
CA SER A 215 -6.21 -6.83 9.86
C SER A 215 -6.24 -8.37 9.93
N LEU A 216 -5.20 -9.03 10.46
CA LEU A 216 -5.11 -10.48 10.50
C LEU A 216 -6.24 -11.09 11.36
N GLY A 217 -7.17 -11.82 10.74
CA GLY A 217 -8.33 -12.43 11.38
C GLY A 217 -9.36 -11.43 11.95
N ALA A 218 -9.32 -10.17 11.50
CA ALA A 218 -10.29 -9.14 11.84
C ALA A 218 -11.61 -9.33 11.08
N THR A 219 -12.73 -8.81 11.62
CA THR A 219 -14.03 -8.82 10.92
C THR A 219 -13.99 -7.88 9.71
N ASP A 220 -15.01 -7.96 8.83
CA ASP A 220 -15.08 -7.08 7.64
C ASP A 220 -15.23 -5.60 8.04
N GLU A 221 -16.00 -5.31 9.09
CA GLU A 221 -16.13 -3.94 9.61
C GLU A 221 -14.80 -3.41 10.17
N GLN A 222 -14.04 -4.27 10.85
CA GLN A 222 -12.72 -3.92 11.35
C GLN A 222 -11.74 -3.67 10.21
N VAL A 223 -11.77 -4.51 9.17
CA VAL A 223 -10.95 -4.34 7.97
C VAL A 223 -11.30 -3.04 7.24
N ALA A 224 -12.58 -2.72 7.09
CA ALA A 224 -13.03 -1.48 6.48
C ALA A 224 -12.49 -0.24 7.24
N MET A 225 -12.51 -0.27 8.57
CA MET A 225 -11.95 0.81 9.40
C MET A 225 -10.43 0.93 9.24
N ILE A 226 -9.70 -0.19 9.29
CA ILE A 226 -8.24 -0.21 9.12
C ILE A 226 -7.86 0.26 7.71
N GLY A 227 -8.60 -0.19 6.69
CA GLY A 227 -8.41 0.22 5.31
C GLY A 227 -8.66 1.71 5.11
N ALA A 228 -9.67 2.29 5.78
CA ALA A 228 -9.90 3.72 5.76
C ALA A 228 -8.76 4.51 6.42
N ILE A 229 -8.23 4.03 7.56
CA ILE A 229 -7.04 4.65 8.17
C ILE A 229 -5.86 4.61 7.19
N TYR A 230 -5.62 3.47 6.52
CA TYR A 230 -4.57 3.36 5.51
C TYR A 230 -4.79 4.34 4.35
N TRP A 231 -6.02 4.43 3.83
CA TRP A 231 -6.41 5.33 2.74
C TRP A 231 -6.12 6.79 3.05
N PHE A 232 -6.62 7.30 4.18
CA PHE A 232 -6.44 8.69 4.55
C PHE A 232 -5.07 9.04 5.12
N THR A 233 -4.16 8.06 5.18
CA THR A 233 -2.79 8.26 5.66
C THR A 233 -1.78 7.84 4.62
N ILE A 234 -1.46 6.55 4.48
CA ILE A 234 -0.40 6.07 3.58
C ILE A 234 -0.73 6.33 2.11
N GLU A 235 -2.02 6.31 1.72
CA GLU A 235 -2.43 6.62 0.35
C GLU A 235 -2.51 8.13 0.07
N PHE A 236 -3.21 8.89 0.91
CA PHE A 236 -3.51 10.30 0.64
C PHE A 236 -3.17 11.25 1.80
N GLY A 237 -2.33 10.82 2.73
CA GLY A 237 -2.03 11.59 3.93
C GLY A 237 -1.15 12.80 3.69
N LEU A 238 -1.43 13.85 4.47
CA LEU A 238 -0.58 15.01 4.64
C LEU A 238 0.07 14.98 6.03
N CYS A 239 1.16 15.72 6.18
CA CYS A 239 1.76 16.01 7.49
C CYS A 239 2.12 17.48 7.59
N LYS A 240 2.36 17.95 8.83
CA LYS A 240 2.87 19.31 9.05
C LYS A 240 4.37 19.35 9.13
N GLU A 241 4.96 20.26 8.39
CA GLU A 241 6.39 20.50 8.37
C GLU A 241 6.68 22.02 8.34
N GLY A 242 7.30 22.54 9.40
CA GLY A 242 7.57 23.96 9.51
C GLY A 242 6.33 24.85 9.42
N GLY A 243 5.17 24.37 9.90
CA GLY A 243 3.89 25.06 9.80
C GLY A 243 3.15 24.91 8.47
N ASN A 244 3.74 24.26 7.48
CA ASN A 244 3.15 24.00 6.16
C ASN A 244 2.66 22.56 6.05
N PHE A 245 1.63 22.34 5.23
CA PHE A 245 1.20 21.00 4.85
C PHE A 245 2.08 20.45 3.74
N LYS A 246 2.51 19.21 3.91
CA LYS A 246 3.30 18.43 2.96
C LYS A 246 2.66 17.07 2.78
N PHE A 247 2.66 16.53 1.57
CA PHE A 247 2.18 15.16 1.37
C PHE A 247 3.25 14.12 1.72
N TYR A 248 2.80 12.96 2.17
CA TYR A 248 3.55 11.72 2.22
C TYR A 248 2.80 10.56 1.56
N GLY A 249 1.52 10.78 1.24
CA GLY A 249 0.65 9.77 0.63
C GLY A 249 1.14 9.34 -0.75
N ALA A 250 0.93 8.06 -1.08
CA ALA A 250 1.35 7.48 -2.34
C ALA A 250 0.56 8.04 -3.55
N GLY A 251 -0.73 8.36 -3.37
CA GLY A 251 -1.55 8.97 -4.42
C GLY A 251 -0.90 10.24 -5.00
N PRO A 252 -0.62 11.25 -4.19
CA PRO A 252 0.15 12.41 -4.64
C PRO A 252 1.54 12.03 -5.16
N GLY A 253 2.24 11.09 -4.53
CA GLY A 253 3.58 10.67 -4.95
C GLY A 253 3.66 10.19 -6.40
N GLY A 254 2.62 9.53 -6.91
CA GLY A 254 2.56 8.97 -8.27
C GLY A 254 1.71 9.77 -9.27
N SER A 255 1.19 10.96 -8.91
CA SER A 255 0.24 11.70 -9.74
C SER A 255 0.43 13.21 -9.64
N PHE A 256 0.86 13.83 -10.74
CA PHE A 256 0.95 15.30 -10.76
C PHE A 256 -0.42 15.98 -10.70
N GLY A 257 -1.48 15.33 -11.16
CA GLY A 257 -2.86 15.82 -11.02
C GLY A 257 -3.27 15.89 -9.55
N GLU A 258 -3.00 14.83 -8.77
CA GLU A 258 -3.30 14.79 -7.33
C GLU A 258 -2.45 15.78 -6.53
N ILE A 259 -1.13 15.92 -6.84
CA ILE A 259 -0.30 16.92 -6.17
C ILE A 259 -0.84 18.35 -6.39
N LEU A 260 -1.18 18.70 -7.63
CA LEU A 260 -1.69 20.03 -7.96
C LEU A 260 -3.06 20.28 -7.30
N HIS A 261 -3.91 19.25 -7.25
CA HIS A 261 -5.18 19.33 -6.56
C HIS A 261 -4.98 19.51 -5.04
N ALA A 262 -4.15 18.70 -4.40
CA ALA A 262 -3.82 18.85 -2.97
C ALA A 262 -3.23 20.24 -2.67
N ALA A 263 -2.33 20.74 -3.53
CA ALA A 263 -1.75 22.07 -3.40
C ALA A 263 -2.80 23.18 -3.50
N LYS A 264 -3.79 23.03 -4.38
CA LYS A 264 -4.95 23.94 -4.47
C LYS A 264 -5.79 23.89 -3.19
N MET A 265 -6.13 22.68 -2.74
CA MET A 265 -6.90 22.50 -1.50
C MET A 265 -6.21 23.14 -0.27
N ILE A 266 -4.90 22.95 -0.14
CA ILE A 266 -4.12 23.55 0.94
C ILE A 266 -4.18 25.09 0.93
N LYS A 267 -4.19 25.70 -0.27
CA LYS A 267 -4.17 27.16 -0.42
C LYS A 267 -5.56 27.79 -0.34
N GLU A 268 -6.56 27.20 -0.99
CA GLU A 268 -7.87 27.79 -1.22
C GLU A 268 -8.93 27.25 -0.24
N HIS A 269 -8.76 26.03 0.26
CA HIS A 269 -9.72 25.30 1.09
C HIS A 269 -9.07 24.62 2.31
N PRO A 270 -8.30 25.37 3.14
CA PRO A 270 -7.61 24.79 4.30
C PRO A 270 -8.58 24.18 5.32
N GLU A 271 -9.86 24.57 5.32
CA GLU A 271 -10.93 23.99 6.14
C GLU A 271 -11.26 22.54 5.78
N LEU A 272 -10.86 22.08 4.60
CA LEU A 272 -11.00 20.69 4.15
C LEU A 272 -9.75 19.82 4.43
N ILE A 273 -8.77 20.38 5.16
CA ILE A 273 -7.62 19.63 5.67
C ILE A 273 -7.85 19.35 7.15
N TYR A 274 -8.33 18.15 7.44
CA TYR A 274 -8.67 17.76 8.80
C TYR A 274 -7.44 17.28 9.58
N LYS A 275 -7.41 17.55 10.88
CA LYS A 275 -6.40 16.95 11.76
C LYS A 275 -6.67 15.45 11.90
N LEU A 276 -5.64 14.63 11.71
CA LEU A 276 -5.72 13.20 11.96
C LEU A 276 -5.82 12.93 13.47
N ASP A 277 -6.92 12.32 13.89
CA ASP A 277 -7.15 11.83 15.26
C ASP A 277 -8.01 10.56 15.20
N ILE A 278 -7.36 9.43 14.99
CA ILE A 278 -8.04 8.13 14.83
C ILE A 278 -8.67 7.60 16.13
N ILE A 279 -8.41 8.27 17.26
CA ILE A 279 -8.92 7.88 18.58
C ILE A 279 -10.24 8.57 18.90
N LYS A 280 -10.30 9.89 18.71
CA LYS A 280 -11.45 10.73 19.08
C LYS A 280 -12.38 10.98 17.90
N ASN A 281 -11.81 11.10 16.70
CA ASN A 281 -12.53 11.40 15.47
C ASN A 281 -12.15 10.36 14.41
N PRO A 282 -12.78 9.17 14.42
CA PRO A 282 -12.50 8.13 13.43
C PRO A 282 -12.69 8.66 12.01
N VAL A 283 -11.79 8.28 11.12
CA VAL A 283 -11.92 8.60 9.69
C VAL A 283 -13.14 7.88 9.10
N PRO A 284 -13.80 8.44 8.07
CA PRO A 284 -14.93 7.79 7.41
C PRO A 284 -14.48 6.50 6.73
N THR A 285 -15.32 5.47 6.74
CA THR A 285 -15.04 4.18 6.09
C THR A 285 -15.35 4.17 4.59
N THR A 286 -15.99 5.23 4.09
CA THR A 286 -16.23 5.45 2.65
C THR A 286 -15.32 6.53 2.13
N PHE A 287 -14.70 6.31 0.97
CA PHE A 287 -13.77 7.24 0.34
C PHE A 287 -13.88 7.17 -1.19
N VAL A 288 -13.39 8.21 -1.85
CA VAL A 288 -13.43 8.34 -3.32
C VAL A 288 -12.18 7.69 -3.91
N VAL A 289 -12.38 6.74 -4.84
CA VAL A 289 -11.30 6.04 -5.57
C VAL A 289 -11.18 6.54 -7.01
N GLN A 290 -12.31 6.96 -7.62
CA GLN A 290 -12.41 7.23 -9.05
C GLN A 290 -11.96 8.65 -9.44
N ASP A 291 -11.72 9.52 -8.47
CA ASP A 291 -11.36 10.93 -8.70
C ASP A 291 -10.42 11.43 -7.59
N VAL A 292 -9.89 12.64 -7.75
CA VAL A 292 -9.07 13.33 -6.75
C VAL A 292 -9.81 13.47 -5.41
N GLN A 293 -9.05 13.54 -4.32
CA GLN A 293 -9.65 13.52 -2.99
C GLN A 293 -10.40 14.80 -2.66
N PRO A 294 -11.67 14.73 -2.18
CA PRO A 294 -12.47 15.91 -1.83
C PRO A 294 -11.99 16.60 -0.55
N PHE A 295 -11.20 15.93 0.28
CA PHE A 295 -10.59 16.46 1.50
C PHE A 295 -9.40 15.58 1.90
N TYR A 296 -8.57 16.07 2.81
CA TYR A 296 -7.38 15.36 3.28
C TYR A 296 -7.33 15.32 4.81
N TYR A 297 -6.58 14.33 5.34
CA TYR A 297 -6.18 14.30 6.73
C TYR A 297 -4.69 14.62 6.87
N SER A 298 -4.35 15.39 7.89
CA SER A 298 -2.98 15.75 8.20
C SER A 298 -2.56 15.22 9.56
N ALA A 299 -1.52 14.39 9.58
CA ALA A 299 -0.83 14.01 10.81
C ALA A 299 0.01 15.18 11.34
N GLU A 300 0.09 15.33 12.64
CA GLU A 300 1.00 16.30 13.27
C GLU A 300 2.47 15.90 13.06
N SER A 301 2.74 14.60 13.14
CA SER A 301 4.02 13.94 12.79
C SER A 301 3.81 12.42 12.70
N PHE A 302 4.76 11.70 12.09
CA PHE A 302 4.74 10.23 12.10
C PHE A 302 4.88 9.63 13.50
N ASP A 303 5.58 10.30 14.42
CA ASP A 303 5.67 9.87 15.82
C ASP A 303 4.33 10.02 16.56
N ASP A 304 3.58 11.10 16.28
CA ASP A 304 2.23 11.27 16.81
C ASP A 304 1.28 10.21 16.25
N PHE A 305 1.32 9.94 14.95
CA PHE A 305 0.49 8.90 14.34
C PHE A 305 0.82 7.50 14.89
N LEU A 306 2.09 7.16 15.08
CA LEU A 306 2.49 5.91 15.72
C LEU A 306 1.93 5.77 17.14
N LYS A 307 1.95 6.84 17.95
CA LYS A 307 1.34 6.84 19.28
C LYS A 307 -0.17 6.63 19.23
N GLN A 308 -0.85 7.28 18.29
CA GLN A 308 -2.28 7.06 18.08
C GLN A 308 -2.57 5.59 17.70
N LEU A 309 -1.78 4.99 16.79
CA LEU A 309 -1.91 3.59 16.42
C LEU A 309 -1.64 2.63 17.58
N GLU A 310 -0.69 2.94 18.47
CA GLU A 310 -0.47 2.15 19.69
C GLU A 310 -1.70 2.13 20.60
N VAL A 311 -2.31 3.30 20.81
CA VAL A 311 -3.54 3.43 21.60
C VAL A 311 -4.68 2.70 20.90
N TYR A 312 -4.83 2.88 19.59
CA TYR A 312 -5.86 2.19 18.79
C TYR A 312 -5.70 0.67 18.90
N ALA A 313 -4.47 0.15 18.69
CA ALA A 313 -4.16 -1.26 18.80
C ALA A 313 -4.40 -1.84 20.20
N SER A 314 -4.13 -1.06 21.27
CA SER A 314 -4.38 -1.51 22.64
C SER A 314 -5.86 -1.65 23.00
N ASN A 315 -6.73 -0.95 22.28
CA ASN A 315 -8.19 -1.01 22.40
C ASN A 315 -8.85 -1.93 21.37
N PHE A 316 -8.06 -2.43 20.39
CA PHE A 316 -8.55 -3.29 19.33
C PHE A 316 -8.78 -4.71 19.87
N THR A 317 -10.00 -5.21 19.74
CA THR A 317 -10.40 -6.52 20.31
C THR A 317 -10.39 -7.60 19.24
N LYS A 318 -9.73 -8.73 19.53
CA LYS A 318 -9.78 -9.98 18.76
C LYS A 318 -10.00 -11.16 19.71
N PRO A 319 -10.58 -12.28 19.22
CA PRO A 319 -10.79 -13.47 20.04
C PRO A 319 -9.50 -14.28 20.30
N PHE A 320 -8.35 -13.84 19.79
CA PHE A 320 -7.04 -14.44 19.96
C PHE A 320 -5.95 -13.37 19.94
N ALA A 321 -4.77 -13.70 20.44
CA ALA A 321 -3.58 -12.86 20.31
C ALA A 321 -2.61 -13.42 19.26
N LEU A 322 -1.96 -12.50 18.51
CA LEU A 322 -0.90 -12.84 17.57
C LEU A 322 0.46 -12.80 18.24
N ILE A 323 1.30 -13.76 17.92
CA ILE A 323 2.70 -13.83 18.36
C ILE A 323 3.56 -13.73 17.11
N TYR A 324 4.32 -12.63 16.98
CA TYR A 324 5.19 -12.38 15.83
C TYR A 324 6.61 -12.90 16.07
N ASP A 325 7.08 -13.76 15.18
CA ASP A 325 8.48 -14.15 15.10
C ASP A 325 9.20 -13.31 14.03
N LYS A 326 10.04 -12.38 14.49
CA LYS A 326 10.82 -11.50 13.62
C LYS A 326 11.87 -12.25 12.79
N LYS A 327 12.37 -13.39 13.24
CA LYS A 327 13.41 -14.14 12.53
C LYS A 327 12.88 -14.80 11.27
N THR A 328 11.69 -15.36 11.38
CA THR A 328 11.01 -16.08 10.30
C THR A 328 9.97 -15.21 9.57
N ASN A 329 9.74 -13.97 10.04
CA ASN A 329 8.66 -13.09 9.55
C ASN A 329 7.32 -13.83 9.52
N SER A 330 6.95 -14.46 10.64
CA SER A 330 5.76 -15.28 10.73
C SER A 330 4.94 -15.00 11.98
N TYR A 331 3.69 -15.45 11.98
CA TYR A 331 2.76 -15.31 13.09
C TYR A 331 2.29 -16.68 13.58
N THR A 332 2.13 -16.80 14.88
CA THR A 332 1.36 -17.86 15.53
C THR A 332 0.27 -17.23 16.39
N THR A 333 -0.70 -18.02 16.83
CA THR A 333 -1.78 -17.58 17.72
C THR A 333 -1.59 -18.14 19.11
N ASP A 334 -2.01 -17.39 20.15
CA ASP A 334 -1.95 -17.82 21.57
C ASP A 334 -2.86 -19.01 21.87
N ARG A 335 -3.76 -19.33 20.96
CA ARG A 335 -4.73 -20.44 21.05
C ARG A 335 -5.09 -20.97 19.66
N VAL A 336 -5.71 -22.14 19.63
CA VAL A 336 -6.26 -22.70 18.39
C VAL A 336 -7.37 -21.78 17.87
N VAL A 337 -7.32 -21.44 16.58
CA VAL A 337 -8.36 -20.72 15.85
C VAL A 337 -8.83 -21.56 14.66
N THR A 338 -10.10 -21.47 14.31
CA THR A 338 -10.64 -22.05 13.07
C THR A 338 -10.68 -20.96 12.01
N MET A 339 -9.81 -21.03 11.02
CA MET A 339 -9.81 -20.10 9.89
C MET A 339 -10.90 -20.51 8.89
N LEU A 340 -11.77 -19.56 8.54
CA LEU A 340 -12.84 -19.71 7.56
C LEU A 340 -12.34 -19.26 6.19
N ASP A 341 -12.89 -19.85 5.13
CA ASP A 341 -12.67 -19.43 3.74
C ASP A 341 -11.17 -19.38 3.35
N ALA A 342 -10.39 -20.35 3.84
CA ALA A 342 -9.01 -20.48 3.42
C ALA A 342 -8.97 -20.75 1.91
N PRO A 343 -8.15 -19.98 1.14
CA PRO A 343 -7.98 -20.25 -0.27
C PRO A 343 -7.47 -21.69 -0.49
N GLU A 344 -7.99 -22.37 -1.51
CA GLU A 344 -7.52 -23.71 -1.85
C GLU A 344 -6.05 -23.64 -2.28
N ASP A 345 -5.25 -24.52 -1.68
CA ASP A 345 -3.85 -24.71 -2.06
C ASP A 345 -3.82 -25.57 -3.32
N SER A 346 -3.68 -24.95 -4.49
CA SER A 346 -3.68 -25.63 -5.78
C SER A 346 -2.45 -26.54 -6.01
N ASP A 347 -1.52 -26.53 -5.07
CA ASP A 347 -0.26 -27.30 -5.14
C ASP A 347 -0.30 -28.59 -4.26
N LYS A 348 -1.54 -29.02 -3.84
CA LYS A 348 -1.74 -30.33 -3.18
C LYS A 348 -2.22 -31.39 -4.15
#